data_35a626f054fcbacd96fc3edde4cfd475
#
_entry.id   35a626f054fcbacd96fc3edde4cfd475
#
_cell.length_a   1.000
_cell.length_b   1.000
_cell.length_c   1.000
_cell.angle_alpha   90.00
_cell.angle_beta   90.00
_cell.angle_gamma   90.00
#
_symmetry.space_group_name_H-M   'P 1'
#
loop_
_entity.id
_entity.type
_entity.pdbx_description
1 polymer ?
#
loop_
_entity_poly.entity_id
_entity_poly.type
_entity_poly.pdbx_seq_one_letter_code
_entity_poly.pdbx_strand_id
1 'polypeptide(L)'
;MLSLTERIASIPGEFVLGYKLSRSAISEVFLCTFNNLNAVIRLDSLCAASLVIDRQNEFTLLKNIQYLDIAPKALYVDPTNGISIWEYVQGQEATFHTTDTKQSMRSLGKSLRTIHSIAIPEHSADIFSNSMDLYHGLLEHTSDADLFNKASNLYNDLLQDDVSKVLSHNDLHKKNILWNDAFYFLDWEYAG
;
A
#
# COMPACT_ATOMS: atom_id res chain seq x y z
N MET A 1 4.61 -12.55 18.40
CA MET A 1 3.71 -12.74 17.23
C MET A 1 3.27 -14.20 17.21
N LEU A 2 2.01 -14.47 16.89
CA LEU A 2 1.47 -15.82 16.75
C LEU A 2 2.16 -16.59 15.61
N SER A 3 2.21 -17.91 15.70
CA SER A 3 2.62 -18.77 14.59
C SER A 3 1.69 -18.62 13.38
N LEU A 4 2.12 -19.01 12.19
CA LEU A 4 1.29 -18.97 10.98
C LEU A 4 -0.07 -19.69 11.20
N THR A 5 -0.05 -20.85 11.83
CA THR A 5 -1.27 -21.62 12.10
C THR A 5 -2.22 -20.89 13.05
N GLU A 6 -1.70 -20.29 14.11
CA GLU A 6 -2.51 -19.51 15.06
C GLU A 6 -3.08 -18.24 14.41
N ARG A 7 -2.30 -17.56 13.58
CA ARG A 7 -2.78 -16.38 12.83
C ARG A 7 -3.92 -16.76 11.87
N ILE A 8 -3.76 -17.85 11.13
CA ILE A 8 -4.81 -18.33 10.22
C ILE A 8 -6.06 -18.73 11.01
N ALA A 9 -5.91 -19.40 12.15
CA ALA A 9 -7.03 -19.81 13.00
C ALA A 9 -7.77 -18.61 13.64
N SER A 10 -7.14 -17.43 13.72
CA SER A 10 -7.79 -16.21 14.23
C SER A 10 -8.62 -15.47 13.19
N ILE A 11 -8.53 -15.83 11.90
CA ILE A 11 -9.31 -15.19 10.84
C ILE A 11 -10.78 -15.58 10.98
N PRO A 12 -11.71 -14.60 11.07
CA PRO A 12 -13.14 -14.90 11.22
C PRO A 12 -13.73 -15.42 9.92
N GLY A 13 -14.76 -16.27 10.04
CA GLY A 13 -15.50 -16.79 8.87
C GLY A 13 -14.81 -17.97 8.18
N GLU A 14 -15.19 -18.21 6.94
CA GLU A 14 -14.65 -19.31 6.14
C GLU A 14 -13.35 -18.87 5.46
N PHE A 15 -12.23 -19.52 5.80
CA PHE A 15 -10.92 -19.22 5.26
C PHE A 15 -10.19 -20.49 4.79
N VAL A 16 -9.66 -20.44 3.57
CA VAL A 16 -8.81 -21.50 3.01
C VAL A 16 -7.55 -20.87 2.43
N LEU A 17 -6.38 -21.23 3.01
CA LEU A 17 -5.09 -20.77 2.50
C LEU A 17 -4.73 -21.52 1.21
N GLY A 18 -4.36 -20.79 0.17
CA GLY A 18 -3.87 -21.31 -1.10
C GLY A 18 -2.34 -21.27 -1.21
N TYR A 19 -1.84 -21.10 -2.42
CA TYR A 19 -0.40 -21.08 -2.67
C TYR A 19 0.20 -19.67 -2.48
N LYS A 20 1.50 -19.65 -2.17
CA LYS A 20 2.26 -18.42 -1.99
C LYS A 20 2.46 -17.71 -3.32
N LEU A 21 2.12 -16.42 -3.35
CA LEU A 21 2.31 -15.53 -4.50
C LEU A 21 3.67 -14.83 -4.43
N SER A 22 4.03 -14.31 -3.24
CA SER A 22 5.29 -13.58 -3.06
C SER A 22 5.79 -13.66 -1.62
N ARG A 23 7.06 -13.28 -1.45
CA ARG A 23 7.70 -13.11 -0.15
C ARG A 23 8.68 -11.94 -0.22
N SER A 24 8.66 -11.10 0.79
CA SER A 24 9.63 -10.03 1.05
C SER A 24 10.26 -10.20 2.44
N ALA A 25 11.10 -9.25 2.84
CA ALA A 25 11.64 -9.21 4.20
C ALA A 25 10.55 -8.91 5.23
N ILE A 26 9.50 -8.21 4.84
CA ILE A 26 8.48 -7.68 5.74
C ILE A 26 7.14 -8.43 5.68
N SER A 27 6.88 -9.21 4.62
CA SER A 27 5.60 -9.91 4.47
C SER A 27 5.69 -11.14 3.57
N GLU A 28 4.71 -12.01 3.72
CA GLU A 28 4.39 -13.11 2.80
C GLU A 28 2.97 -12.92 2.27
N VAL A 29 2.78 -13.15 0.97
CA VAL A 29 1.50 -12.97 0.29
C VAL A 29 1.05 -14.31 -0.30
N PHE A 30 -0.20 -14.67 -0.06
CA PHE A 30 -0.78 -15.93 -0.55
C PHE A 30 -2.11 -15.66 -1.25
N LEU A 31 -2.41 -16.48 -2.24
CA LEU A 31 -3.79 -16.63 -2.69
C LEU A 31 -4.59 -17.35 -1.60
N CYS A 32 -5.85 -16.99 -1.44
CA CYS A 32 -6.73 -17.66 -0.48
C CYS A 32 -8.19 -17.58 -0.94
N THR A 33 -9.06 -18.29 -0.24
CA THR A 33 -10.51 -18.07 -0.31
C THR A 33 -10.95 -17.52 1.04
N PHE A 34 -11.71 -16.44 1.03
CA PHE A 34 -12.27 -15.82 2.22
C PHE A 34 -13.77 -15.59 2.03
N ASN A 35 -14.61 -16.23 2.85
CA ASN A 35 -16.08 -16.19 2.74
C ASN A 35 -16.57 -16.46 1.30
N ASN A 36 -16.05 -17.51 0.67
CA ASN A 36 -16.33 -17.93 -0.71
C ASN A 36 -15.87 -16.96 -1.81
N LEU A 37 -15.07 -15.95 -1.50
CA LEU A 37 -14.47 -15.03 -2.45
C LEU A 37 -13.01 -15.41 -2.71
N ASN A 38 -12.58 -15.32 -3.96
CA ASN A 38 -11.16 -15.35 -4.27
C ASN A 38 -10.49 -14.12 -3.68
N ALA A 39 -9.46 -14.32 -2.89
CA ALA A 39 -8.82 -13.29 -2.11
C ALA A 39 -7.30 -13.44 -2.08
N VAL A 40 -6.62 -12.40 -1.65
CA VAL A 40 -5.20 -12.39 -1.35
C VAL A 40 -5.04 -12.06 0.13
N ILE A 41 -4.23 -12.82 0.84
CA ILE A 41 -3.84 -12.54 2.22
C ILE A 41 -2.37 -12.12 2.27
N ARG A 42 -2.07 -11.02 2.95
CA ARG A 42 -0.72 -10.64 3.37
C ARG A 42 -0.57 -10.91 4.86
N LEU A 43 0.54 -11.54 5.18
CA LEU A 43 0.95 -11.86 6.53
C LEU A 43 2.26 -11.14 6.83
N ASP A 44 2.22 -10.11 7.65
CA ASP A 44 3.39 -9.33 8.02
C ASP A 44 4.37 -10.14 8.86
N SER A 45 5.66 -9.88 8.67
CA SER A 45 6.74 -10.40 9.52
C SER A 45 6.93 -9.50 10.75
N LEU A 46 7.77 -9.94 11.69
CA LEU A 46 8.16 -9.11 12.84
C LEU A 46 8.85 -7.81 12.41
N CYS A 47 9.56 -7.83 11.28
CA CYS A 47 10.24 -6.65 10.76
C CYS A 47 9.29 -5.57 10.24
N ALA A 48 8.04 -5.92 9.90
CA ALA A 48 7.05 -4.93 9.45
C ALA A 48 6.71 -3.91 10.56
N ALA A 49 6.75 -4.33 11.83
CA ALA A 49 6.49 -3.44 12.97
C ALA A 49 7.54 -2.33 13.16
N SER A 50 8.72 -2.47 12.55
CA SER A 50 9.78 -1.44 12.59
C SER A 50 9.69 -0.45 11.43
N LEU A 51 8.69 -0.56 10.57
CA LEU A 51 8.44 0.36 9.46
C LEU A 51 7.24 1.26 9.77
N VAL A 52 7.20 2.41 9.10
CA VAL A 52 6.11 3.39 9.21
C VAL A 52 4.91 2.95 8.36
N ILE A 53 4.44 1.71 8.56
CA ILE A 53 3.31 1.16 7.82
C ILE A 53 2.12 1.01 8.76
N ASP A 54 1.03 1.70 8.44
CA ASP A 54 -0.24 1.61 9.18
C ASP A 54 -1.27 0.79 8.38
N ARG A 55 -1.42 -0.48 8.76
CA ARG A 55 -2.36 -1.40 8.10
C ARG A 55 -3.83 -1.03 8.30
N GLN A 56 -4.14 -0.36 9.41
CA GLN A 56 -5.51 0.12 9.65
C GLN A 56 -5.83 1.30 8.74
N ASN A 57 -4.88 2.20 8.54
CA ASN A 57 -5.02 3.32 7.61
C ASN A 57 -5.17 2.82 6.16
N GLU A 58 -4.32 1.90 5.71
CA GLU A 58 -4.43 1.26 4.39
C GLU A 58 -5.81 0.64 4.18
N PHE A 59 -6.31 -0.13 5.16
CA PHE A 59 -7.64 -0.75 5.09
C PHE A 59 -8.76 0.29 5.00
N THR A 60 -8.69 1.32 5.82
CA THR A 60 -9.69 2.40 5.86
C THR A 60 -9.71 3.16 4.54
N LEU A 61 -8.53 3.48 4.01
CA LEU A 61 -8.39 4.14 2.70
C LEU A 61 -9.01 3.29 1.59
N LEU A 62 -8.66 2.01 1.52
CA LEU A 62 -9.21 1.09 0.50
C LEU A 62 -10.73 0.98 0.60
N LYS A 63 -11.30 0.95 1.81
CA LYS A 63 -12.76 1.01 2.01
C LYS A 63 -13.36 2.30 1.47
N ASN A 64 -12.71 3.43 1.67
CA ASN A 64 -13.19 4.72 1.23
C ASN A 64 -13.16 4.88 -0.30
N ILE A 65 -12.18 4.27 -0.99
CA ILE A 65 -12.03 4.38 -2.45
C ILE A 65 -12.64 3.20 -3.23
N GLN A 66 -13.20 2.19 -2.58
CA GLN A 66 -13.71 0.97 -3.23
C GLN A 66 -14.74 1.22 -4.33
N TYR A 67 -15.48 2.35 -4.26
CA TYR A 67 -16.48 2.73 -5.26
C TYR A 67 -15.87 3.17 -6.60
N LEU A 68 -14.57 3.45 -6.64
CA LEU A 68 -13.87 3.89 -7.86
C LEU A 68 -13.42 2.73 -8.74
N ASP A 69 -13.42 1.51 -8.19
CA ASP A 69 -12.99 0.28 -8.88
C ASP A 69 -11.57 0.38 -9.49
N ILE A 70 -10.67 1.03 -8.75
CA ILE A 70 -9.26 1.25 -9.13
C ILE A 70 -8.27 0.55 -8.19
N ALA A 71 -8.78 -0.10 -7.15
CA ALA A 71 -8.00 -0.78 -6.13
C ALA A 71 -8.72 -2.04 -5.66
N PRO A 72 -8.01 -3.05 -5.12
CA PRO A 72 -8.64 -4.23 -4.53
C PRO A 72 -9.58 -3.84 -3.38
N LYS A 73 -10.72 -4.50 -3.27
CA LYS A 73 -11.62 -4.28 -2.13
C LYS A 73 -11.01 -4.87 -0.87
N ALA A 74 -10.88 -4.06 0.17
CA ALA A 74 -10.42 -4.50 1.46
C ALA A 74 -11.51 -5.36 2.15
N LEU A 75 -11.18 -6.59 2.52
CA LEU A 75 -12.11 -7.56 3.08
C LEU A 75 -11.96 -7.67 4.60
N TYR A 76 -10.72 -7.77 5.08
CA TYR A 76 -10.42 -7.95 6.51
C TYR A 76 -9.04 -7.40 6.84
N VAL A 77 -8.89 -6.86 8.06
CA VAL A 77 -7.60 -6.48 8.63
C VAL A 77 -7.54 -6.82 10.12
N ASP A 78 -6.40 -7.33 10.55
CA ASP A 78 -6.00 -7.51 11.95
C ASP A 78 -4.55 -7.02 12.10
N PRO A 79 -4.34 -5.74 12.40
CA PRO A 79 -3.00 -5.18 12.53
C PRO A 79 -2.20 -5.81 13.67
N THR A 80 -2.88 -6.26 14.74
CA THR A 80 -2.25 -6.91 15.90
C THR A 80 -1.55 -8.21 15.52
N ASN A 81 -2.20 -8.98 14.64
CA ASN A 81 -1.67 -10.23 14.13
C ASN A 81 -0.98 -10.07 12.76
N GLY A 82 -0.88 -8.84 12.23
CA GLY A 82 -0.27 -8.53 10.95
C GLY A 82 -0.97 -9.25 9.79
N ILE A 83 -2.30 -9.23 9.76
CA ILE A 83 -3.13 -9.88 8.73
C ILE A 83 -3.86 -8.81 7.94
N SER A 84 -3.77 -8.89 6.61
CA SER A 84 -4.61 -8.07 5.70
C SER A 84 -5.13 -8.96 4.57
N ILE A 85 -6.43 -8.86 4.26
CA ILE A 85 -7.08 -9.65 3.21
C ILE A 85 -7.81 -8.71 2.26
N TRP A 86 -7.55 -8.90 0.96
CA TRP A 86 -8.19 -8.16 -0.13
C TRP A 86 -8.81 -9.10 -1.15
N GLU A 87 -9.76 -8.59 -1.91
CA GLU A 87 -10.28 -9.26 -3.11
C GLU A 87 -9.13 -9.54 -4.09
N TYR A 88 -9.11 -10.74 -4.68
CA TYR A 88 -8.17 -11.05 -5.76
C TYR A 88 -8.58 -10.32 -7.03
N VAL A 89 -7.73 -9.45 -7.52
CA VAL A 89 -7.91 -8.76 -8.80
C VAL A 89 -7.21 -9.57 -9.90
N GLN A 90 -7.98 -10.06 -10.85
CA GLN A 90 -7.42 -10.68 -12.03
C GLN A 90 -6.90 -9.61 -12.97
N GLY A 91 -5.66 -9.73 -13.44
CA GLY A 91 -5.05 -8.79 -14.37
C GLY A 91 -3.63 -9.20 -14.73
N GLN A 92 -3.05 -8.48 -15.66
CA GLN A 92 -1.64 -8.63 -16.03
C GLN A 92 -0.86 -7.44 -15.51
N GLU A 93 0.42 -7.66 -15.16
CA GLU A 93 1.32 -6.55 -14.86
C GLU A 93 1.30 -5.56 -16.04
N ALA A 94 1.14 -4.27 -15.75
CA ALA A 94 1.04 -3.25 -16.80
C ALA A 94 2.33 -3.18 -17.60
N THR A 95 2.27 -3.63 -18.84
CA THR A 95 3.37 -3.49 -19.80
C THR A 95 3.06 -2.33 -20.74
N PHE A 96 3.88 -1.28 -20.68
CA PHE A 96 3.74 -0.10 -21.53
C PHE A 96 4.35 -0.26 -22.93
N HIS A 97 4.61 -1.51 -23.34
CA HIS A 97 5.17 -1.86 -24.66
C HIS A 97 4.11 -2.27 -25.70
N THR A 98 2.85 -1.91 -25.45
CA THR A 98 1.78 -2.17 -26.41
C THR A 98 1.83 -1.22 -27.59
N THR A 99 1.22 -1.59 -28.70
CA THR A 99 1.18 -0.85 -29.97
C THR A 99 0.61 0.57 -29.82
N ASP A 100 -0.07 0.91 -28.71
CA ASP A 100 -0.54 2.25 -28.41
C ASP A 100 -0.12 2.75 -27.01
N THR A 101 1.19 2.93 -26.83
CA THR A 101 1.78 3.47 -25.60
C THR A 101 1.19 4.82 -25.21
N LYS A 102 0.86 5.67 -26.19
CA LYS A 102 0.31 7.01 -25.93
C LYS A 102 -1.09 6.95 -25.32
N GLN A 103 -1.93 6.03 -25.79
CA GLN A 103 -3.28 5.85 -25.25
C GLN A 103 -3.22 5.24 -23.84
N SER A 104 -2.35 4.24 -23.61
CA SER A 104 -2.13 3.65 -22.30
C SER A 104 -1.64 4.68 -21.28
N MET A 105 -0.69 5.53 -21.66
CA MET A 105 -0.21 6.61 -20.79
C MET A 105 -1.28 7.66 -20.47
N ARG A 106 -2.15 8.00 -21.45
CA ARG A 106 -3.29 8.89 -21.21
C ARG A 106 -4.30 8.28 -20.25
N SER A 107 -4.58 6.97 -20.38
CA SER A 107 -5.49 6.25 -19.49
C SER A 107 -4.91 6.17 -18.07
N LEU A 108 -3.63 5.86 -17.92
CA LEU A 108 -2.95 5.92 -16.63
C LEU A 108 -3.03 7.31 -16.00
N GLY A 109 -2.73 8.36 -16.77
CA GLY A 109 -2.83 9.75 -16.29
C GLY A 109 -4.25 10.14 -15.85
N LYS A 110 -5.29 9.61 -16.51
CA LYS A 110 -6.67 9.81 -16.06
C LYS A 110 -6.94 9.10 -14.73
N SER A 111 -6.49 7.85 -14.56
CA SER A 111 -6.64 7.12 -13.30
C SER A 111 -5.92 7.82 -12.15
N LEU A 112 -4.68 8.30 -12.37
CA LEU A 112 -3.94 9.09 -11.38
C LEU A 112 -4.67 10.40 -11.02
N ARG A 113 -5.21 11.10 -12.01
CA ARG A 113 -6.03 12.30 -11.75
C ARG A 113 -7.25 11.97 -10.89
N THR A 114 -7.88 10.82 -11.11
CA THR A 114 -9.00 10.37 -10.27
C THR A 114 -8.55 10.19 -8.83
N ILE A 115 -7.41 9.53 -8.58
CA ILE A 115 -6.82 9.37 -7.24
C ILE A 115 -6.54 10.74 -6.62
N HIS A 116 -5.85 11.63 -7.32
CA HIS A 116 -5.48 12.96 -6.82
C HIS A 116 -6.69 13.90 -6.62
N SER A 117 -7.87 13.56 -7.13
CA SER A 117 -9.11 14.32 -6.88
C SER A 117 -9.93 13.82 -5.70
N ILE A 118 -9.50 12.71 -5.07
CA ILE A 118 -10.13 12.20 -3.86
C ILE A 118 -9.78 13.13 -2.71
N ALA A 119 -10.78 13.48 -1.90
CA ALA A 119 -10.51 14.19 -0.65
C ALA A 119 -9.63 13.33 0.26
N ILE A 120 -8.55 13.91 0.77
CA ILE A 120 -7.67 13.21 1.71
C ILE A 120 -8.50 12.87 2.94
N PRO A 121 -8.58 11.58 3.37
CA PRO A 121 -9.28 11.22 4.59
C PRO A 121 -8.71 11.97 5.81
N GLU A 122 -9.55 12.39 6.73
CA GLU A 122 -9.17 13.23 7.88
C GLU A 122 -8.05 12.64 8.76
N HIS A 123 -7.89 11.33 8.72
CA HIS A 123 -6.87 10.59 9.48
C HIS A 123 -5.84 9.88 8.57
N SER A 124 -5.68 10.36 7.33
CA SER A 124 -4.62 9.83 6.47
C SER A 124 -3.24 10.04 7.09
N ALA A 125 -2.43 8.99 7.09
CA ALA A 125 -1.07 9.08 7.56
C ALA A 125 -0.25 10.01 6.65
N ASP A 126 0.44 10.98 7.23
CA ASP A 126 1.53 11.66 6.54
C ASP A 126 2.77 10.75 6.58
N ILE A 127 2.88 9.88 5.58
CA ILE A 127 3.94 8.87 5.54
C ILE A 127 5.34 9.50 5.51
N PHE A 128 5.47 10.69 4.93
CA PHE A 128 6.77 11.38 4.87
C PHE A 128 7.16 11.93 6.22
N SER A 129 6.27 12.62 6.94
CA SER A 129 6.53 13.08 8.30
C SER A 129 6.85 11.91 9.23
N ASN A 130 6.04 10.86 9.20
CA ASN A 130 6.27 9.68 10.04
C ASN A 130 7.60 8.99 9.73
N SER A 131 7.99 8.94 8.44
CA SER A 131 9.29 8.40 8.02
C SER A 131 10.45 9.28 8.49
N MET A 132 10.32 10.60 8.43
CA MET A 132 11.35 11.52 8.91
C MET A 132 11.57 11.37 10.42
N ASP A 133 10.50 11.24 11.21
CA ASP A 133 10.59 11.02 12.65
C ASP A 133 11.29 9.69 12.99
N LEU A 134 10.92 8.61 12.28
CA LEU A 134 11.57 7.30 12.44
C LEU A 134 13.07 7.36 12.11
N TYR A 135 13.43 7.93 10.95
CA TYR A 135 14.81 7.98 10.51
C TYR A 135 15.64 8.93 11.36
N HIS A 136 15.06 10.00 11.92
CA HIS A 136 15.74 10.84 12.88
C HIS A 136 16.25 10.01 14.07
N GLY A 137 15.36 9.26 14.73
CA GLY A 137 15.76 8.42 15.86
C GLY A 137 16.77 7.33 15.54
N LEU A 138 16.79 6.85 14.28
CA LEU A 138 17.73 5.81 13.85
C LEU A 138 19.11 6.34 13.43
N LEU A 139 19.18 7.56 12.90
CA LEU A 139 20.37 8.08 12.20
C LEU A 139 21.09 9.20 12.95
N GLU A 140 20.47 9.83 13.95
CA GLU A 140 21.02 11.02 14.66
C GLU A 140 22.43 10.81 15.26
N HIS A 141 22.78 9.57 15.59
CA HIS A 141 24.09 9.20 16.15
C HIS A 141 24.96 8.36 15.23
N THR A 142 24.67 8.35 13.92
CA THR A 142 25.41 7.59 12.91
C THR A 142 26.24 8.49 12.02
N SER A 143 27.09 7.89 11.15
CA SER A 143 27.82 8.61 10.11
C SER A 143 26.92 9.29 9.08
N ASP A 144 25.66 8.92 9.01
CA ASP A 144 24.70 9.40 8.01
C ASP A 144 23.84 10.57 8.53
N ALA A 145 24.06 11.02 9.79
CA ALA A 145 23.33 12.12 10.41
C ALA A 145 23.36 13.41 9.58
N ASP A 146 24.50 13.76 8.98
CA ASP A 146 24.62 14.96 8.14
C ASP A 146 23.79 14.86 6.85
N LEU A 147 23.71 13.69 6.24
CA LEU A 147 22.88 13.46 5.06
C LEU A 147 21.39 13.54 5.43
N PHE A 148 21.05 12.94 6.56
CA PHE A 148 19.69 13.02 7.08
C PHE A 148 19.25 14.46 7.39
N ASN A 149 20.12 15.25 8.05
CA ASN A 149 19.84 16.66 8.36
C ASN A 149 19.60 17.49 7.09
N LYS A 150 20.37 17.24 6.02
CA LYS A 150 20.12 17.88 4.71
C LYS A 150 18.78 17.52 4.11
N ALA A 151 18.41 16.22 4.15
CA ALA A 151 17.11 15.76 3.67
C ALA A 151 15.95 16.35 4.47
N SER A 152 16.10 16.43 5.80
CA SER A 152 15.14 17.02 6.73
C SER A 152 14.90 18.50 6.44
N ASN A 153 15.98 19.26 6.21
CA ASN A 153 15.87 20.68 5.88
C ASN A 153 15.14 20.87 4.53
N LEU A 154 15.49 20.07 3.51
CA LEU A 154 14.81 20.12 2.22
C LEU A 154 13.33 19.78 2.35
N TYR A 155 12.99 18.77 3.14
CA TYR A 155 11.60 18.40 3.41
C TYR A 155 10.84 19.54 4.09
N ASN A 156 11.43 20.18 5.11
CA ASN A 156 10.83 21.32 5.80
C ASN A 156 10.65 22.54 4.88
N ASP A 157 11.58 22.78 3.96
CA ASP A 157 11.44 23.84 2.96
C ASP A 157 10.26 23.56 2.01
N LEU A 158 10.09 22.31 1.56
CA LEU A 158 8.94 21.89 0.73
C LEU A 158 7.60 22.03 1.46
N LEU A 159 7.56 21.83 2.78
CA LEU A 159 6.33 22.01 3.57
C LEU A 159 5.89 23.47 3.71
N GLN A 160 6.80 24.42 3.47
CA GLN A 160 6.47 25.86 3.51
C GLN A 160 5.80 26.33 2.22
N ASP A 161 5.89 25.57 1.14
CA ASP A 161 5.22 25.90 -0.10
C ASP A 161 3.70 25.74 0.07
N ASP A 162 2.94 26.75 -0.35
CA ASP A 162 1.47 26.73 -0.33
C ASP A 162 0.93 25.90 -1.50
N VAL A 163 1.22 24.60 -1.45
CA VAL A 163 0.74 23.62 -2.44
C VAL A 163 -0.42 22.80 -1.89
N SER A 164 -1.44 22.62 -2.70
CA SER A 164 -2.56 21.76 -2.35
C SER A 164 -2.08 20.31 -2.23
N LYS A 165 -2.28 19.71 -1.05
CA LYS A 165 -2.05 18.28 -0.86
C LYS A 165 -3.12 17.47 -1.60
N VAL A 166 -2.71 16.33 -2.16
CA VAL A 166 -3.57 15.39 -2.84
C VAL A 166 -3.31 13.97 -2.33
N LEU A 167 -4.33 13.14 -2.32
CA LEU A 167 -4.13 11.72 -2.03
C LEU A 167 -3.18 11.13 -3.08
N SER A 168 -2.11 10.52 -2.62
CA SER A 168 -1.11 9.89 -3.47
C SER A 168 -0.87 8.45 -3.04
N HIS A 169 -0.53 7.59 -3.98
CA HIS A 169 -0.21 6.19 -3.72
C HIS A 169 1.20 6.02 -3.10
N ASN A 170 2.11 6.89 -3.46
CA ASN A 170 3.51 7.00 -2.98
C ASN A 170 4.44 5.81 -3.30
N ASP A 171 3.94 4.71 -3.90
CA ASP A 171 4.76 3.55 -4.32
C ASP A 171 4.30 2.99 -5.68
N LEU A 172 4.05 3.86 -6.66
CA LEU A 172 3.63 3.43 -8.00
C LEU A 172 4.83 2.96 -8.84
N HIS A 173 4.92 1.65 -8.99
CA HIS A 173 5.82 1.01 -9.94
C HIS A 173 5.09 -0.10 -10.71
N LYS A 174 5.71 -0.67 -11.74
CA LYS A 174 5.06 -1.61 -12.68
C LYS A 174 4.42 -2.83 -12.00
N LYS A 175 4.97 -3.32 -10.88
CA LYS A 175 4.43 -4.48 -10.15
C LYS A 175 3.17 -4.14 -9.35
N ASN A 176 2.98 -2.85 -9.01
CA ASN A 176 1.82 -2.35 -8.28
C ASN A 176 0.72 -1.84 -9.22
N ILE A 177 0.86 -2.06 -10.53
CA ILE A 177 -0.12 -1.66 -11.53
C ILE A 177 -0.55 -2.88 -12.32
N LEU A 178 -1.82 -3.26 -12.22
CA LEU A 178 -2.44 -4.28 -13.05
C LEU A 178 -3.26 -3.64 -14.17
N TRP A 179 -3.34 -4.35 -15.28
CA TRP A 179 -4.21 -4.03 -16.40
C TRP A 179 -5.25 -5.14 -16.59
N ASN A 180 -6.53 -4.77 -16.57
CA ASN A 180 -7.65 -5.61 -16.94
C ASN A 180 -8.77 -4.69 -17.45
N ASP A 181 -8.69 -4.27 -18.74
CA ASP A 181 -9.53 -3.25 -19.37
C ASP A 181 -9.52 -1.88 -18.67
N ALA A 182 -9.00 -1.81 -17.47
CA ALA A 182 -8.74 -0.62 -16.66
C ALA A 182 -7.43 -0.81 -15.87
N PHE A 183 -6.89 0.30 -15.32
CA PHE A 183 -5.77 0.24 -14.39
C PHE A 183 -6.27 0.00 -12.97
N TYR A 184 -5.70 -1.02 -12.30
CA TYR A 184 -5.84 -1.28 -10.88
C TYR A 184 -4.50 -1.03 -10.19
N PHE A 185 -4.55 -0.38 -9.04
CA PHE A 185 -3.37 -0.06 -8.25
C PHE A 185 -3.35 -0.94 -6.99
N LEU A 186 -2.24 -1.64 -6.79
CA LEU A 186 -2.02 -2.55 -5.68
C LEU A 186 -1.07 -1.92 -4.67
N ASP A 187 -1.07 -2.42 -3.43
CA ASP A 187 -0.10 -2.09 -2.39
C ASP A 187 -0.14 -0.62 -1.96
N TRP A 188 -1.23 -0.24 -1.33
CA TRP A 188 -1.53 1.13 -0.87
C TRP A 188 -0.95 1.46 0.50
N GLU A 189 0.03 0.69 0.95
CA GLU A 189 0.60 0.79 2.32
C GLU A 189 1.28 2.13 2.62
N TYR A 190 1.68 2.88 1.60
CA TYR A 190 2.30 4.20 1.71
C TYR A 190 1.36 5.33 1.28
N ALA A 191 0.10 5.05 1.00
CA ALA A 191 -0.82 6.06 0.50
C ALA A 191 -1.25 7.05 1.59
N GLY A 192 -1.28 8.35 1.21
CA GLY A 192 -1.64 9.45 2.08
C GLY A 192 -1.67 10.80 1.37
#